data_30672a5972afc5fd20cde687201e46db
#
_entry.id   30672a5972afc5fd20cde687201e46db
#
_cell.length_a   1.000
_cell.length_b   1.000
_cell.length_c   1.000
_cell.angle_alpha   90.00
_cell.angle_beta   90.00
_cell.angle_gamma   90.00
#
_symmetry.space_group_name_H-M   'P 1'
#
loop_
_entity.id
_entity.type
_entity.pdbx_description
1 polymer ?
#
loop_
_entity_poly.entity_id
_entity_poly.type
_entity_poly.pdbx_seq_one_letter_code
_entity_poly.pdbx_strand_id
1 'polypeptide(L)'
;MILIGYLSHRKNPRTVKQAYYFAVAAQKENAEFLFFSPKGIDIANRKINGYILVKNQWKKVERRFPDVIFNHGNPGKMAHSQDKIDVLKQEIPFTSHSIGSKMTVYYRLKEAKTFSEYLIPSITVYSPKDVLNALNKYKKIVFKPNDGHKGIGVTFIDKLPKGYSVKVDHQKFIYNEAQLMRFVKQRIRGKKHLIQPCINSKTRYGVPFDLRLHVQKDGNGEWKVALIYARVARNNSFVTNLSSGGSRVPIEKFLRQQYPKE
;
A
#
# COMPACT_ATOMS: atom_id res chain seq x y z
N MET A 1 4.94 29.68 -16.06
CA MET A 1 3.94 28.87 -15.36
C MET A 1 4.56 27.51 -15.09
N ILE A 2 4.47 27.03 -13.86
CA ILE A 2 4.98 25.71 -13.44
C ILE A 2 4.10 24.63 -14.09
N LEU A 3 4.73 23.63 -14.69
CA LEU A 3 4.06 22.45 -15.28
C LEU A 3 4.25 21.25 -14.35
N ILE A 4 3.15 20.80 -13.75
CA ILE A 4 3.12 19.63 -12.86
C ILE A 4 2.71 18.41 -13.66
N GLY A 5 3.59 17.42 -13.76
CA GLY A 5 3.31 16.15 -14.39
C GLY A 5 2.64 15.16 -13.42
N TYR A 6 1.54 14.57 -13.78
CA TYR A 6 0.89 13.48 -13.04
C TYR A 6 1.08 12.17 -13.79
N LEU A 7 2.08 11.39 -13.36
CA LEU A 7 2.40 10.11 -13.97
C LEU A 7 1.46 9.02 -13.47
N SER A 8 0.75 8.37 -14.39
CA SER A 8 -0.16 7.26 -14.09
C SER A 8 0.06 6.06 -15.01
N HIS A 9 -0.18 4.84 -14.53
CA HIS A 9 -0.24 3.65 -15.38
C HIS A 9 -1.52 3.62 -16.25
N ARG A 10 -2.53 4.44 -15.93
CA ARG A 10 -3.76 4.56 -16.71
C ARG A 10 -3.60 5.60 -17.81
N LYS A 11 -4.16 5.33 -18.98
CA LYS A 11 -4.07 6.22 -20.13
C LYS A 11 -5.13 7.33 -20.13
N ASN A 12 -6.29 7.08 -19.51
CA ASN A 12 -7.43 8.00 -19.52
C ASN A 12 -7.61 8.67 -18.14
N PRO A 13 -7.46 10.00 -18.04
CA PRO A 13 -7.60 10.72 -16.77
C PRO A 13 -9.01 10.61 -16.17
N ARG A 14 -10.05 10.41 -16.98
CA ARG A 14 -11.43 10.26 -16.49
C ARG A 14 -11.60 9.02 -15.60
N THR A 15 -10.73 8.04 -15.72
CA THR A 15 -10.72 6.83 -14.88
C THR A 15 -9.95 7.02 -13.56
N VAL A 16 -9.40 8.21 -13.32
CA VAL A 16 -8.60 8.55 -12.13
C VAL A 16 -9.21 9.78 -11.47
N LYS A 17 -10.21 9.55 -10.62
CA LYS A 17 -10.96 10.64 -9.93
C LYS A 17 -10.04 11.66 -9.25
N GLN A 18 -8.94 11.21 -8.65
CA GLN A 18 -7.97 12.08 -7.99
C GLN A 18 -7.30 13.06 -8.95
N ALA A 19 -7.03 12.65 -10.21
CA ALA A 19 -6.38 13.52 -11.19
C ALA A 19 -7.19 14.80 -11.44
N TYR A 20 -8.52 14.71 -11.42
CA TYR A 20 -9.39 15.88 -11.56
C TYR A 20 -9.19 16.87 -10.40
N TYR A 21 -9.19 16.38 -9.17
CA TYR A 21 -9.01 17.27 -8.00
C TYR A 21 -7.61 17.89 -7.96
N PHE A 22 -6.58 17.15 -8.35
CA PHE A 22 -5.24 17.69 -8.47
C PHE A 22 -5.14 18.75 -9.57
N ALA A 23 -5.78 18.54 -10.71
CA ALA A 23 -5.81 19.52 -11.79
C ALA A 23 -6.50 20.83 -11.36
N VAL A 24 -7.64 20.73 -10.65
CA VAL A 24 -8.34 21.89 -10.10
C VAL A 24 -7.48 22.62 -9.05
N ALA A 25 -6.81 21.87 -8.18
CA ALA A 25 -5.92 22.47 -7.18
C ALA A 25 -4.72 23.20 -7.83
N ALA A 26 -4.09 22.58 -8.85
CA ALA A 26 -2.99 23.20 -9.58
C ALA A 26 -3.42 24.52 -10.26
N GLN A 27 -4.63 24.57 -10.85
CA GLN A 27 -5.17 25.80 -11.45
C GLN A 27 -5.32 26.93 -10.43
N LYS A 28 -5.73 26.64 -9.18
CA LYS A 28 -5.84 27.62 -8.11
C LYS A 28 -4.50 28.21 -7.70
N GLU A 29 -3.44 27.42 -7.86
CA GLU A 29 -2.04 27.82 -7.57
C GLU A 29 -1.31 28.33 -8.82
N ASN A 30 -2.03 28.72 -9.88
CA ASN A 30 -1.46 29.21 -11.15
C ASN A 30 -0.43 28.24 -11.78
N ALA A 31 -0.65 26.92 -11.63
CA ALA A 31 0.16 25.88 -12.24
C ALA A 31 -0.64 25.11 -13.30
N GLU A 32 0.05 24.68 -14.37
CA GLU A 32 -0.54 23.77 -15.35
C GLU A 32 -0.37 22.33 -14.90
N PHE A 33 -1.42 21.52 -15.00
CA PHE A 33 -1.42 20.11 -14.61
C PHE A 33 -1.53 19.23 -15.85
N LEU A 34 -0.52 18.38 -16.07
CA LEU A 34 -0.44 17.45 -17.20
C LEU A 34 -0.59 16.00 -16.70
N PHE A 35 -1.72 15.38 -16.98
CA PHE A 35 -1.90 13.94 -16.77
C PHE A 35 -1.29 13.15 -17.92
N PHE A 36 -0.43 12.18 -17.62
CA PHE A 36 0.17 11.34 -18.65
C PHE A 36 0.46 9.92 -18.18
N SER A 37 0.65 9.03 -19.14
CA SER A 37 1.15 7.67 -18.93
C SER A 37 2.52 7.50 -19.58
N PRO A 38 3.31 6.47 -19.20
CA PRO A 38 4.63 6.25 -19.79
C PRO A 38 4.64 6.15 -21.32
N LYS A 39 3.51 5.74 -21.92
CA LYS A 39 3.37 5.70 -23.39
C LYS A 39 3.40 7.07 -24.07
N GLY A 40 3.05 8.12 -23.33
CA GLY A 40 3.09 9.48 -23.84
C GLY A 40 4.47 10.14 -23.81
N ILE A 41 5.48 9.50 -23.22
CA ILE A 41 6.82 10.06 -23.07
C ILE A 41 7.60 9.91 -24.39
N ASP A 42 8.01 11.03 -24.93
CA ASP A 42 8.93 11.16 -26.07
C ASP A 42 10.26 11.72 -25.55
N ILE A 43 11.20 10.82 -25.34
CA ILE A 43 12.53 11.19 -24.80
C ILE A 43 13.32 11.99 -25.83
N ALA A 44 13.27 11.61 -27.10
CA ALA A 44 14.08 12.23 -28.16
C ALA A 44 13.75 13.72 -28.34
N ASN A 45 12.47 14.06 -28.31
CA ASN A 45 12.00 15.43 -28.46
C ASN A 45 11.76 16.15 -27.15
N ARG A 46 12.03 15.51 -25.99
CA ARG A 46 11.78 16.04 -24.63
C ARG A 46 10.34 16.52 -24.45
N LYS A 47 9.39 15.75 -24.95
CA LYS A 47 7.96 16.06 -24.94
C LYS A 47 7.14 14.97 -24.28
N ILE A 48 5.97 15.35 -23.80
CA ILE A 48 4.98 14.43 -23.23
C ILE A 48 3.62 14.67 -23.87
N ASN A 49 3.08 13.63 -24.45
CA ASN A 49 1.70 13.55 -24.90
C ASN A 49 0.81 13.13 -23.70
N GLY A 50 -0.10 14.01 -23.31
CA GLY A 50 -0.94 13.83 -22.13
C GLY A 50 -2.25 14.58 -22.23
N TYR A 51 -2.83 14.90 -21.08
CA TYR A 51 -4.10 15.60 -20.96
C TYR A 51 -4.00 16.72 -19.95
N ILE A 52 -4.60 17.87 -20.28
CA ILE A 52 -4.83 19.00 -19.36
C ILE A 52 -6.33 19.17 -19.14
N LEU A 53 -6.69 19.78 -18.01
CA LEU A 53 -8.08 20.12 -17.70
C LEU A 53 -8.36 21.57 -18.14
N VAL A 54 -9.28 21.76 -19.09
CA VAL A 54 -9.71 23.06 -19.60
C VAL A 54 -11.23 23.15 -19.51
N LYS A 55 -11.76 24.15 -18.79
CA LYS A 55 -13.22 24.32 -18.59
C LYS A 55 -13.90 23.00 -18.18
N ASN A 56 -13.33 22.32 -17.19
CA ASN A 56 -13.79 21.01 -16.67
C ASN A 56 -13.78 19.84 -17.69
N GLN A 57 -13.08 19.99 -18.80
CA GLN A 57 -12.94 18.94 -19.81
C GLN A 57 -11.48 18.56 -20.03
N TRP A 58 -11.19 17.27 -20.11
CA TRP A 58 -9.86 16.77 -20.42
C TRP A 58 -9.60 16.92 -21.92
N LYS A 59 -8.56 17.71 -22.26
CA LYS A 59 -8.08 17.91 -23.64
C LYS A 59 -6.72 17.25 -23.79
N LYS A 60 -6.54 16.50 -24.89
CA LYS A 60 -5.25 15.91 -25.25
C LYS A 60 -4.33 17.02 -25.76
N VAL A 61 -3.08 17.03 -25.28
CA VAL A 61 -2.07 18.02 -25.61
C VAL A 61 -0.69 17.37 -25.67
N GLU A 62 0.23 18.05 -26.34
CA GLU A 62 1.67 17.82 -26.22
C GLU A 62 2.28 18.96 -25.41
N ARG A 63 3.17 18.64 -24.45
CA ARG A 63 3.88 19.60 -23.61
C ARG A 63 5.36 19.24 -23.52
N ARG A 64 6.19 20.21 -23.15
CA ARG A 64 7.57 19.98 -22.71
C ARG A 64 7.61 19.05 -21.50
N PHE A 65 8.76 18.61 -21.09
CA PHE A 65 8.95 17.93 -19.83
C PHE A 65 8.47 18.80 -18.65
N PRO A 66 7.78 18.22 -17.66
CA PRO A 66 7.30 18.94 -16.48
C PRO A 66 8.44 19.44 -15.59
N ASP A 67 8.16 20.46 -14.78
CA ASP A 67 9.08 20.96 -13.79
C ASP A 67 9.17 20.04 -12.56
N VAL A 68 8.09 19.30 -12.28
CA VAL A 68 8.00 18.31 -11.20
C VAL A 68 7.01 17.20 -11.57
N ILE A 69 7.25 15.98 -11.13
CA ILE A 69 6.35 14.85 -11.38
C ILE A 69 5.77 14.30 -10.10
N PHE A 70 4.44 14.31 -10.01
CA PHE A 70 3.69 13.55 -9.01
C PHE A 70 3.51 12.12 -9.52
N ASN A 71 4.19 11.17 -8.88
CA ASN A 71 4.15 9.77 -9.28
C ASN A 71 2.98 9.03 -8.62
N HIS A 72 1.90 8.82 -9.37
CA HIS A 72 0.73 8.02 -8.98
C HIS A 72 0.70 6.67 -9.72
N GLY A 73 1.77 6.30 -10.35
CA GLY A 73 1.86 5.05 -11.12
C GLY A 73 1.98 3.81 -10.23
N ASN A 74 1.53 2.69 -10.74
CA ASN A 74 1.82 1.38 -10.15
C ASN A 74 3.07 0.81 -10.83
N PRO A 75 4.18 0.60 -10.10
CA PRO A 75 5.46 0.18 -10.70
C PRO A 75 5.33 -1.11 -11.53
N GLY A 76 4.60 -2.12 -11.04
CA GLY A 76 4.41 -3.38 -11.77
C GLY A 76 3.65 -3.21 -13.08
N LYS A 77 2.73 -2.24 -13.15
CA LYS A 77 1.98 -1.95 -14.38
C LYS A 77 2.72 -1.03 -15.35
N MET A 78 3.83 -0.47 -14.93
CA MET A 78 4.68 0.43 -15.73
C MET A 78 6.04 -0.19 -16.06
N ALA A 79 6.28 -1.44 -15.67
CA ALA A 79 7.57 -2.11 -15.83
C ALA A 79 8.10 -2.10 -17.28
N HIS A 80 7.20 -2.22 -18.27
CA HIS A 80 7.58 -2.17 -19.69
C HIS A 80 8.06 -0.80 -20.20
N SER A 81 8.02 0.22 -19.37
CA SER A 81 8.45 1.59 -19.73
C SER A 81 9.33 2.16 -18.62
N GLN A 82 10.00 1.28 -17.87
CA GLN A 82 10.85 1.69 -16.76
C GLN A 82 12.02 2.53 -17.22
N ASP A 83 12.61 2.20 -18.36
CA ASP A 83 13.65 2.94 -19.06
C ASP A 83 13.28 4.41 -19.25
N LYS A 84 12.10 4.70 -19.81
CA LYS A 84 11.60 6.06 -19.99
C LYS A 84 11.38 6.80 -18.66
N ILE A 85 10.88 6.09 -17.66
CA ILE A 85 10.65 6.68 -16.32
C ILE A 85 11.98 6.98 -15.65
N ASP A 86 12.99 6.16 -15.84
CA ASP A 86 14.30 6.35 -15.22
C ASP A 86 15.05 7.54 -15.85
N VAL A 87 14.89 7.79 -17.15
CA VAL A 87 15.35 9.03 -17.77
C VAL A 87 14.68 10.25 -17.14
N LEU A 88 13.34 10.24 -16.99
CA LEU A 88 12.64 11.37 -16.34
C LEU A 88 13.11 11.59 -14.90
N LYS A 89 13.42 10.54 -14.13
CA LYS A 89 13.90 10.67 -12.76
C LYS A 89 15.29 11.28 -12.63
N GLN A 90 16.12 11.16 -13.66
CA GLN A 90 17.44 11.77 -13.68
C GLN A 90 17.36 13.28 -13.93
N GLU A 91 16.32 13.73 -14.62
CA GLU A 91 16.20 15.11 -15.06
C GLU A 91 15.16 15.94 -14.30
N ILE A 92 14.14 15.29 -13.74
CA ILE A 92 12.98 15.97 -13.16
C ILE A 92 12.75 15.48 -11.72
N PRO A 93 12.53 16.38 -10.76
CA PRO A 93 12.16 16.01 -9.40
C PRO A 93 10.85 15.21 -9.36
N PHE A 94 10.85 14.10 -8.60
CA PHE A 94 9.66 13.30 -8.30
C PHE A 94 9.22 13.54 -6.86
N THR A 95 7.92 13.78 -6.64
CA THR A 95 7.38 14.02 -5.28
C THR A 95 7.36 12.78 -4.40
N SER A 96 7.51 11.60 -4.98
CA SER A 96 7.52 10.34 -4.24
C SER A 96 8.41 9.30 -4.89
N HIS A 97 9.07 8.52 -4.05
CA HIS A 97 9.92 7.40 -4.43
C HIS A 97 9.41 6.12 -3.78
N SER A 98 9.67 4.97 -4.42
CA SER A 98 9.36 3.69 -3.81
C SER A 98 10.27 3.45 -2.61
N ILE A 99 9.68 3.16 -1.46
CA ILE A 99 10.42 2.80 -0.23
C ILE A 99 10.76 1.31 -0.17
N GLY A 100 10.27 0.53 -1.13
CA GLY A 100 10.52 -0.91 -1.24
C GLY A 100 9.37 -1.79 -0.76
N SER A 101 9.65 -3.10 -0.67
CA SER A 101 8.71 -4.10 -0.17
C SER A 101 8.56 -4.04 1.36
N LYS A 102 7.60 -4.78 1.92
CA LYS A 102 7.41 -4.87 3.38
C LYS A 102 8.68 -5.29 4.12
N MET A 103 9.40 -6.27 3.59
CA MET A 103 10.64 -6.74 4.22
C MET A 103 11.79 -5.76 4.01
N THR A 104 11.87 -5.06 2.87
CA THR A 104 12.87 -4.00 2.67
C THR A 104 12.69 -2.88 3.71
N VAL A 105 11.46 -2.42 3.91
CA VAL A 105 11.15 -1.40 4.92
C VAL A 105 11.43 -1.91 6.32
N TYR A 106 11.06 -3.16 6.63
CA TYR A 106 11.33 -3.78 7.92
C TYR A 106 12.82 -3.80 8.25
N TYR A 107 13.66 -4.25 7.31
CA TYR A 107 15.11 -4.31 7.54
C TYR A 107 15.74 -2.92 7.68
N ARG A 108 15.33 -1.94 6.86
CA ARG A 108 15.81 -0.56 6.97
C ARG A 108 15.47 0.06 8.33
N LEU A 109 14.24 -0.13 8.82
CA LEU A 109 13.84 0.35 10.15
C LEU A 109 14.57 -0.37 11.27
N LYS A 110 14.80 -1.67 11.13
CA LYS A 110 15.57 -2.47 12.09
C LYS A 110 17.02 -2.00 12.17
N GLU A 111 17.64 -1.74 11.02
CA GLU A 111 19.01 -1.25 10.90
C GLU A 111 19.16 0.18 11.45
N ALA A 112 18.20 1.04 11.17
CA ALA A 112 18.17 2.42 11.67
C ALA A 112 18.03 2.52 13.21
N LYS A 113 17.57 1.46 13.89
CA LYS A 113 17.40 1.31 15.34
C LYS A 113 16.38 2.25 15.98
N THR A 114 16.20 3.48 15.51
CA THR A 114 15.37 4.54 16.11
C THR A 114 13.95 4.10 16.47
N PHE A 115 13.33 3.22 15.65
CA PHE A 115 11.97 2.70 15.86
C PHE A 115 11.91 1.18 15.84
N SER A 116 13.05 0.51 16.05
CA SER A 116 13.15 -0.95 15.95
C SER A 116 12.29 -1.68 16.99
N GLU A 117 12.08 -1.08 18.15
CA GLU A 117 11.26 -1.59 19.25
C GLU A 117 9.77 -1.73 18.89
N TYR A 118 9.27 -0.89 17.98
CA TYR A 118 7.88 -0.94 17.50
C TYR A 118 7.67 -1.94 16.35
N LEU A 119 8.73 -2.57 15.85
CA LEU A 119 8.63 -3.51 14.75
C LEU A 119 8.05 -4.85 15.23
N ILE A 120 6.98 -5.26 14.57
CA ILE A 120 6.47 -6.63 14.72
C ILE A 120 7.51 -7.58 14.10
N PRO A 121 8.01 -8.60 14.84
CA PRO A 121 8.93 -9.58 14.31
C PRO A 121 8.44 -10.13 12.97
N SER A 122 9.27 -10.01 11.93
CA SER A 122 8.93 -10.41 10.58
C SER A 122 9.96 -11.37 10.04
N ILE A 123 9.52 -12.50 9.52
CA ILE A 123 10.37 -13.60 9.03
C ILE A 123 10.05 -13.85 7.56
N THR A 124 11.05 -13.80 6.69
CA THR A 124 10.90 -14.23 5.30
C THR A 124 10.75 -15.75 5.25
N VAL A 125 9.80 -16.25 4.48
CA VAL A 125 9.52 -17.67 4.33
C VAL A 125 10.26 -18.21 3.12
N TYR A 126 11.15 -19.15 3.36
CA TYR A 126 11.88 -19.90 2.32
C TYR A 126 11.36 -21.33 2.17
N SER A 127 10.80 -21.88 3.25
CA SER A 127 10.31 -23.25 3.28
C SER A 127 9.05 -23.37 4.16
N PRO A 128 8.24 -24.44 4.00
CA PRO A 128 7.13 -24.73 4.91
C PRO A 128 7.58 -24.91 6.37
N LYS A 129 8.81 -25.35 6.62
CA LYS A 129 9.34 -25.50 7.99
C LYS A 129 9.41 -24.18 8.74
N ASP A 130 9.62 -23.06 8.05
CA ASP A 130 9.65 -21.74 8.68
C ASP A 130 8.30 -21.38 9.29
N VAL A 131 7.19 -21.81 8.65
CA VAL A 131 5.83 -21.63 9.15
C VAL A 131 5.60 -22.47 10.41
N LEU A 132 6.03 -23.74 10.41
CA LEU A 132 5.94 -24.62 11.58
C LEU A 132 6.73 -24.08 12.77
N ASN A 133 7.97 -23.63 12.53
CA ASN A 133 8.81 -23.03 13.55
C ASN A 133 8.16 -21.77 14.16
N ALA A 134 7.61 -20.90 13.30
CA ALA A 134 6.89 -19.72 13.77
C ALA A 134 5.63 -20.08 14.57
N LEU A 135 4.87 -21.11 14.17
CA LEU A 135 3.69 -21.58 14.92
C LEU A 135 4.06 -22.23 16.26
N ASN A 136 5.20 -22.89 16.33
CA ASN A 136 5.70 -23.40 17.60
C ASN A 136 6.02 -22.26 18.59
N LYS A 137 6.61 -21.17 18.08
CA LYS A 137 6.99 -20.00 18.88
C LYS A 137 5.77 -19.13 19.25
N TYR A 138 4.95 -18.77 18.28
CA TYR A 138 3.93 -17.72 18.44
C TYR A 138 2.51 -18.25 18.61
N LYS A 139 2.25 -19.54 18.35
CA LYS A 139 0.93 -20.19 18.35
C LYS A 139 -0.04 -19.67 17.29
N LYS A 140 -0.04 -18.36 17.04
CA LYS A 140 -0.85 -17.68 15.99
C LYS A 140 0.01 -16.78 15.16
N ILE A 141 -0.10 -16.90 13.85
CA ILE A 141 0.68 -16.14 12.89
C ILE A 141 -0.18 -15.57 11.76
N VAL A 142 0.33 -14.52 11.14
CA VAL A 142 -0.14 -14.00 9.85
C VAL A 142 0.91 -14.34 8.80
N PHE A 143 0.51 -15.13 7.81
CA PHE A 143 1.30 -15.49 6.64
C PHE A 143 0.78 -14.71 5.44
N LYS A 144 1.63 -13.94 4.75
CA LYS A 144 1.20 -13.00 3.70
C LYS A 144 2.26 -12.78 2.63
N PRO A 145 1.85 -12.42 1.38
CA PRO A 145 2.80 -12.05 0.34
C PRO A 145 3.60 -10.80 0.72
N ASN A 146 4.90 -10.81 0.42
CA ASN A 146 5.80 -9.68 0.66
C ASN A 146 5.34 -8.43 -0.12
N ASP A 147 4.98 -8.60 -1.38
CA ASP A 147 4.57 -7.52 -2.28
C ASP A 147 3.04 -7.37 -2.42
N GLY A 148 2.28 -8.05 -1.54
CA GLY A 148 0.82 -7.98 -1.50
C GLY A 148 0.31 -6.62 -0.99
N HIS A 149 -0.88 -6.24 -1.45
CA HIS A 149 -1.58 -5.02 -1.04
C HIS A 149 -3.07 -5.31 -0.81
N LYS A 150 -3.76 -4.40 -0.12
CA LYS A 150 -5.22 -4.47 0.14
C LYS A 150 -5.69 -5.73 0.88
N GLY A 151 -4.82 -6.42 1.60
CA GLY A 151 -5.17 -7.64 2.34
C GLY A 151 -5.26 -8.90 1.49
N ILE A 152 -4.99 -8.83 0.18
CA ILE A 152 -5.06 -10.00 -0.73
C ILE A 152 -4.01 -11.03 -0.33
N GLY A 153 -4.43 -12.29 -0.20
CA GLY A 153 -3.56 -13.42 0.12
C GLY A 153 -3.08 -13.46 1.57
N VAL A 154 -3.65 -12.63 2.46
CA VAL A 154 -3.37 -12.69 3.90
C VAL A 154 -4.04 -13.92 4.48
N THR A 155 -3.23 -14.76 5.13
CA THR A 155 -3.65 -16.00 5.76
C THR A 155 -3.36 -15.95 7.25
N PHE A 156 -4.36 -16.23 8.08
CA PHE A 156 -4.21 -16.40 9.52
C PHE A 156 -4.10 -17.88 9.83
N ILE A 157 -3.06 -18.28 10.58
CA ILE A 157 -2.82 -19.66 10.95
C ILE A 157 -2.72 -19.76 12.47
N ASP A 158 -3.59 -20.56 13.07
CA ASP A 158 -3.59 -20.83 14.49
C ASP A 158 -3.18 -22.30 14.73
N LYS A 159 -2.21 -22.55 15.60
CA LYS A 159 -1.87 -23.88 16.07
C LYS A 159 -2.94 -24.35 17.06
N LEU A 160 -3.56 -25.48 16.81
CA LEU A 160 -4.56 -26.12 17.66
C LEU A 160 -3.92 -27.27 18.45
N PRO A 161 -4.60 -27.81 19.48
CA PRO A 161 -4.16 -29.03 20.16
C PRO A 161 -3.99 -30.21 19.19
N LYS A 162 -4.86 -30.31 18.18
CA LYS A 162 -4.76 -31.27 17.07
C LYS A 162 -4.84 -30.54 15.74
N GLY A 163 -3.67 -30.32 15.07
CA GLY A 163 -3.60 -29.69 13.75
C GLY A 163 -3.57 -28.16 13.77
N TYR A 164 -4.08 -27.54 12.70
CA TYR A 164 -3.93 -26.11 12.42
C TYR A 164 -5.20 -25.54 11.81
N SER A 165 -5.67 -24.40 12.33
CA SER A 165 -6.74 -23.62 11.71
C SER A 165 -6.14 -22.64 10.72
N VAL A 166 -6.52 -22.71 9.48
CA VAL A 166 -6.06 -21.84 8.39
C VAL A 166 -7.24 -21.02 7.88
N LYS A 167 -7.16 -19.70 8.00
CA LYS A 167 -8.18 -18.76 7.55
C LYS A 167 -7.63 -17.91 6.41
N VAL A 168 -8.24 -17.99 5.25
CA VAL A 168 -7.87 -17.27 4.04
C VAL A 168 -9.10 -16.97 3.20
N ASP A 169 -9.17 -15.78 2.60
CA ASP A 169 -10.25 -15.37 1.70
C ASP A 169 -11.67 -15.67 2.24
N HIS A 170 -11.92 -15.37 3.54
CA HIS A 170 -13.16 -15.62 4.29
C HIS A 170 -13.48 -17.10 4.55
N GLN A 171 -12.63 -18.03 4.13
CA GLN A 171 -12.77 -19.46 4.38
C GLN A 171 -11.91 -19.92 5.55
N LYS A 172 -12.36 -20.94 6.26
CA LYS A 172 -11.62 -21.58 7.35
C LYS A 172 -11.45 -23.05 7.05
N PHE A 173 -10.22 -23.52 7.15
CA PHE A 173 -9.85 -24.93 6.97
C PHE A 173 -9.18 -25.43 8.25
N ILE A 174 -9.31 -26.73 8.50
CA ILE A 174 -8.55 -27.43 9.53
C ILE A 174 -7.61 -28.39 8.82
N TYR A 175 -6.31 -28.24 9.05
CA TYR A 175 -5.28 -29.03 8.41
C TYR A 175 -4.47 -29.82 9.43
N ASN A 176 -4.05 -31.02 9.06
CA ASN A 176 -2.93 -31.66 9.69
C ASN A 176 -1.61 -31.04 9.21
N GLU A 177 -0.47 -31.47 9.75
CA GLU A 177 0.82 -30.89 9.40
C GLU A 177 1.18 -31.07 7.92
N ALA A 178 0.94 -32.26 7.35
CA ALA A 178 1.25 -32.52 5.95
C ALA A 178 0.41 -31.66 5.00
N GLN A 179 -0.87 -31.42 5.33
CA GLN A 179 -1.76 -30.55 4.58
C GLN A 179 -1.33 -29.09 4.67
N LEU A 180 -0.95 -28.62 5.87
CA LEU A 180 -0.40 -27.28 6.04
C LEU A 180 0.89 -27.06 5.25
N MET A 181 1.81 -28.02 5.31
CA MET A 181 3.06 -27.93 4.55
C MET A 181 2.82 -27.88 3.05
N ARG A 182 1.89 -28.68 2.52
CA ARG A 182 1.49 -28.65 1.11
C ARG A 182 0.87 -27.29 0.73
N PHE A 183 -0.03 -26.77 1.55
CA PHE A 183 -0.64 -25.44 1.35
C PHE A 183 0.43 -24.35 1.29
N VAL A 184 1.35 -24.31 2.24
CA VAL A 184 2.44 -23.31 2.27
C VAL A 184 3.34 -23.46 1.06
N LYS A 185 3.76 -24.68 0.71
CA LYS A 185 4.60 -24.96 -0.46
C LYS A 185 4.00 -24.41 -1.75
N GLN A 186 2.69 -24.55 -1.94
CA GLN A 186 1.98 -24.02 -3.09
C GLN A 186 1.98 -22.47 -3.08
N ARG A 187 1.80 -21.84 -1.92
CA ARG A 187 1.72 -20.38 -1.80
C ARG A 187 3.06 -19.68 -2.01
N ILE A 188 4.16 -20.27 -1.56
CA ILE A 188 5.50 -19.69 -1.72
C ILE A 188 6.11 -19.93 -3.11
N ARG A 189 5.49 -20.76 -3.94
CA ARG A 189 5.98 -21.05 -5.30
C ARG A 189 5.93 -19.78 -6.16
N GLY A 190 7.10 -19.25 -6.53
CA GLY A 190 7.25 -18.06 -7.37
C GLY A 190 6.87 -16.72 -6.70
N LYS A 191 6.56 -16.74 -5.38
CA LYS A 191 6.19 -15.52 -4.65
C LYS A 191 6.80 -15.49 -3.26
N LYS A 192 7.56 -14.44 -2.96
CA LYS A 192 8.10 -14.23 -1.60
C LYS A 192 6.98 -13.97 -0.61
N HIS A 193 7.01 -14.67 0.51
CA HIS A 193 6.06 -14.51 1.62
C HIS A 193 6.80 -14.19 2.91
N LEU A 194 6.09 -13.61 3.84
CA LEU A 194 6.57 -13.34 5.20
C LEU A 194 5.57 -13.84 6.25
N ILE A 195 6.09 -14.08 7.43
CA ILE A 195 5.33 -14.42 8.65
C ILE A 195 5.51 -13.30 9.67
N GLN A 196 4.44 -13.02 10.39
CA GLN A 196 4.43 -12.19 11.60
C GLN A 196 3.60 -12.88 12.67
N PRO A 197 3.90 -12.69 13.97
CA PRO A 197 2.96 -13.05 15.02
C PRO A 197 1.64 -12.32 14.79
N CYS A 198 0.53 -13.01 15.10
CA CYS A 198 -0.79 -12.38 15.01
C CYS A 198 -1.00 -11.45 16.20
N ILE A 199 -1.08 -10.16 15.95
CA ILE A 199 -1.39 -9.15 16.96
C ILE A 199 -2.89 -9.13 17.22
N ASN A 200 -3.28 -9.16 18.49
CA ASN A 200 -4.68 -9.01 18.85
C ASN A 200 -5.08 -7.54 18.86
N SER A 201 -5.53 -7.05 17.71
CA SER A 201 -6.03 -5.69 17.52
C SER A 201 -7.54 -5.72 17.33
N LYS A 202 -8.27 -5.80 18.47
CA LYS A 202 -9.73 -5.86 18.49
C LYS A 202 -10.31 -4.77 19.38
N THR A 203 -11.44 -4.24 18.97
CA THR A 203 -12.24 -3.34 19.80
C THR A 203 -12.75 -4.09 21.04
N ARG A 204 -13.26 -3.34 22.03
CA ARG A 204 -13.96 -3.90 23.20
C ARG A 204 -15.12 -4.86 22.85
N TYR A 205 -15.63 -4.75 21.63
CA TYR A 205 -16.69 -5.64 21.09
C TYR A 205 -16.14 -6.81 20.25
N GLY A 206 -14.82 -7.04 20.27
CA GLY A 206 -14.20 -8.15 19.57
C GLY A 206 -13.99 -7.94 18.07
N VAL A 207 -14.27 -6.74 17.54
CA VAL A 207 -14.14 -6.43 16.10
C VAL A 207 -12.70 -6.00 15.78
N PRO A 208 -12.03 -6.60 14.77
CA PRO A 208 -10.68 -6.19 14.39
C PRO A 208 -10.62 -4.72 13.93
N PHE A 209 -9.57 -4.02 14.33
CA PHE A 209 -9.30 -2.65 13.91
C PHE A 209 -7.81 -2.39 13.68
N ASP A 210 -7.52 -1.33 12.96
CA ASP A 210 -6.20 -0.67 12.95
C ASP A 210 -6.37 0.85 12.88
N LEU A 211 -5.28 1.56 13.15
CA LEU A 211 -5.21 3.00 13.00
C LEU A 211 -4.45 3.34 11.71
N ARG A 212 -5.01 4.27 10.94
CA ARG A 212 -4.36 4.78 9.74
C ARG A 212 -3.92 6.21 9.95
N LEU A 213 -2.60 6.41 9.93
CA LEU A 213 -1.99 7.72 9.92
C LEU A 213 -1.49 8.03 8.51
N HIS A 214 -1.86 9.19 7.99
CA HIS A 214 -1.30 9.73 6.77
C HIS A 214 -0.36 10.87 7.14
N VAL A 215 0.89 10.72 6.78
CA VAL A 215 1.90 11.77 6.91
C VAL A 215 2.38 12.18 5.53
N GLN A 216 2.63 13.45 5.37
CA GLN A 216 3.18 14.01 4.13
C GLN A 216 3.99 15.26 4.44
N LYS A 217 4.85 15.65 3.53
CA LYS A 217 5.55 16.93 3.62
C LYS A 217 4.61 18.04 3.18
N ASP A 218 4.65 19.16 3.90
CA ASP A 218 3.99 20.41 3.50
C ASP A 218 4.83 21.21 2.48
N GLY A 219 4.39 22.43 2.14
CA GLY A 219 5.09 23.30 1.20
C GLY A 219 6.48 23.74 1.65
N ASN A 220 6.80 23.65 2.94
CA ASN A 220 8.11 23.95 3.52
C ASN A 220 9.01 22.72 3.63
N GLY A 221 8.52 21.56 3.19
CA GLY A 221 9.23 20.28 3.29
C GLY A 221 9.17 19.60 4.66
N GLU A 222 8.35 20.12 5.59
CA GLU A 222 8.19 19.56 6.93
C GLU A 222 7.14 18.45 6.98
N TRP A 223 7.41 17.41 7.77
CA TRP A 223 6.45 16.32 7.95
C TRP A 223 5.26 16.76 8.79
N LYS A 224 4.07 16.62 8.23
CA LYS A 224 2.80 16.90 8.90
C LYS A 224 1.89 15.66 8.88
N VAL A 225 1.14 15.50 9.94
CA VAL A 225 0.08 14.50 9.99
C VAL A 225 -1.15 15.07 9.27
N ALA A 226 -1.44 14.57 8.09
CA ALA A 226 -2.53 15.06 7.26
C ALA A 226 -3.89 14.47 7.69
N LEU A 227 -3.90 13.23 8.21
CA LEU A 227 -5.13 12.54 8.56
C LEU A 227 -4.86 11.35 9.49
N ILE A 228 -5.71 11.21 10.53
CA ILE A 228 -5.75 10.01 11.39
C ILE A 228 -7.19 9.50 11.44
N TYR A 229 -7.38 8.19 11.28
CA TYR A 229 -8.67 7.54 11.48
C TYR A 229 -8.51 6.06 11.82
N ALA A 230 -9.51 5.50 12.51
CA ALA A 230 -9.59 4.07 12.70
C ALA A 230 -10.23 3.39 11.48
N ARG A 231 -9.71 2.22 11.13
CA ARG A 231 -10.36 1.30 10.19
C ARG A 231 -10.87 0.12 11.00
N VAL A 232 -12.16 -0.14 10.92
CA VAL A 232 -12.83 -1.21 11.67
C VAL A 232 -13.33 -2.23 10.66
N ALA A 233 -13.03 -3.51 10.91
CA ALA A 233 -13.49 -4.60 10.06
C ALA A 233 -15.02 -4.66 10.05
N ARG A 234 -15.60 -5.13 8.95
CA ARG A 234 -17.05 -5.30 8.80
C ARG A 234 -17.37 -6.80 8.83
N ASN A 235 -18.45 -7.17 9.53
CA ASN A 235 -19.08 -8.50 9.51
C ASN A 235 -18.10 -9.69 9.35
N ASN A 236 -17.58 -10.21 10.45
CA ASN A 236 -16.71 -11.39 10.51
C ASN A 236 -15.44 -11.36 9.64
N SER A 237 -15.10 -10.20 9.06
CA SER A 237 -13.84 -10.01 8.33
C SER A 237 -12.67 -9.89 9.32
N PHE A 238 -11.56 -10.51 8.97
CA PHE A 238 -10.29 -10.35 9.69
C PHE A 238 -9.45 -9.19 9.11
N VAL A 239 -9.95 -8.53 8.06
CA VAL A 239 -9.23 -7.50 7.31
C VAL A 239 -9.96 -6.17 7.46
N THR A 240 -9.22 -5.14 7.85
CA THR A 240 -9.73 -3.78 8.11
C THR A 240 -9.72 -2.88 6.87
N ASN A 241 -9.17 -3.35 5.74
CA ASN A 241 -9.03 -2.56 4.52
C ASN A 241 -10.39 -2.08 3.97
N LEU A 242 -10.47 -0.79 3.67
CA LEU A 242 -11.68 -0.17 3.11
C LEU A 242 -12.12 -0.82 1.78
N SER A 243 -11.15 -1.25 0.95
CA SER A 243 -11.43 -1.98 -0.30
C SER A 243 -11.98 -3.39 -0.09
N SER A 244 -11.89 -3.90 1.13
CA SER A 244 -12.40 -5.22 1.54
C SER A 244 -13.61 -5.09 2.48
N GLY A 245 -14.29 -3.93 2.44
CA GLY A 245 -15.51 -3.68 3.19
C GLY A 245 -15.32 -3.10 4.60
N GLY A 246 -14.09 -2.79 5.02
CA GLY A 246 -13.84 -2.08 6.29
C GLY A 246 -14.47 -0.69 6.32
N SER A 247 -14.82 -0.23 7.50
CA SER A 247 -15.40 1.09 7.75
C SER A 247 -14.36 2.07 8.30
N ARG A 248 -14.50 3.34 7.93
CA ARG A 248 -13.72 4.45 8.47
C ARG A 248 -14.45 5.06 9.65
N VAL A 249 -13.76 5.24 10.76
CA VAL A 249 -14.30 5.93 11.95
C VAL A 249 -13.36 7.08 12.32
N PRO A 250 -13.87 8.31 12.51
CA PRO A 250 -13.07 9.42 13.02
C PRO A 250 -12.35 9.04 14.31
N ILE A 251 -11.10 9.46 14.47
CA ILE A 251 -10.25 8.97 15.55
C ILE A 251 -10.81 9.30 16.94
N GLU A 252 -11.33 10.51 17.13
CA GLU A 252 -11.89 10.95 18.42
C GLU A 252 -13.12 10.12 18.79
N LYS A 253 -14.00 9.87 17.81
CA LYS A 253 -15.18 9.02 18.01
C LYS A 253 -14.78 7.59 18.35
N PHE A 254 -13.79 7.05 17.65
CA PHE A 254 -13.28 5.71 17.92
C PHE A 254 -12.69 5.58 19.32
N LEU A 255 -11.83 6.52 19.72
CA LEU A 255 -11.20 6.50 21.03
C LEU A 255 -12.22 6.61 22.17
N ARG A 256 -13.21 7.51 22.06
CA ARG A 256 -14.28 7.62 23.06
C ARG A 256 -15.11 6.33 23.19
N GLN A 257 -15.34 5.62 22.09
CA GLN A 257 -16.06 4.35 22.10
C GLN A 257 -15.22 3.20 22.65
N GLN A 258 -13.92 3.22 22.36
CA GLN A 258 -13.00 2.16 22.76
C GLN A 258 -12.53 2.31 24.20
N TYR A 259 -12.29 3.53 24.62
CA TYR A 259 -11.79 3.92 25.94
C TYR A 259 -12.73 5.01 26.49
N PRO A 260 -13.91 4.66 27.00
CA PRO A 260 -14.75 5.63 27.69
C PRO A 260 -13.96 6.15 28.89
N LYS A 261 -14.06 7.45 29.16
CA LYS A 261 -13.52 8.00 30.41
C LYS A 261 -14.20 7.26 31.55
N GLU A 262 -13.40 6.74 32.47
CA GLU A 262 -13.87 6.29 33.74
C GLU A 262 -14.44 7.46 34.56
#